data_06602ad40461a006fbd8ed646345a8da
#
_entry.id   06602ad40461a006fbd8ed646345a8da
#
_cell.length_a   1.000
_cell.length_b   1.000
_cell.length_c   1.000
_cell.angle_alpha   90.00
_cell.angle_beta   90.00
_cell.angle_gamma   90.00
#
_symmetry.space_group_name_H-M   'P 1'
#
loop_
_entity.id
_entity.type
_entity.pdbx_description
1 polymer ?
#
loop_
_entity_poly.entity_id
_entity_poly.type
_entity_poly.pdbx_seq_one_letter_code
_entity_poly.pdbx_strand_id
1 'polypeptide(L)'
;LDLDFGASGVIGDRAFHRDPAVTAALARSIMQGLLQAGMANCGKHFPGHGFVAADSHTDIPVDKRGLRTILADDAMPYAWLSNSLTAVMPAHAVYPKVDDRPAGFSARWLQGILRGQLGFQGAVFSDDLSMAGAREIGGKAVDATTAAIHALNAGCDLVLLCNQCVVD
;
A
#
# COMPACT_ATOMS: atom_id res chain seq x y z
N LEU A 1 -0.96 -7.01 -4.05
CA LEU A 1 -0.42 -8.17 -3.27
C LEU A 1 -1.25 -8.42 -2.01
N ASP A 2 -2.43 -7.80 -1.95
CA ASP A 2 -3.36 -8.00 -0.84
C ASP A 2 -3.80 -9.46 -0.74
N LEU A 3 -3.89 -9.97 0.49
CA LEU A 3 -4.35 -11.33 0.76
C LEU A 3 -5.88 -11.36 0.87
N ASP A 4 -6.49 -12.42 0.38
CA ASP A 4 -7.93 -12.64 0.49
C ASP A 4 -8.31 -13.15 1.88
N PHE A 5 -8.77 -12.26 2.74
CA PHE A 5 -9.35 -12.61 4.04
C PHE A 5 -10.88 -12.79 3.99
N GLY A 6 -11.50 -12.57 2.82
CA GLY A 6 -12.95 -12.55 2.68
C GLY A 6 -13.64 -11.36 3.38
N ALA A 7 -12.87 -10.38 3.87
CA ALA A 7 -13.37 -9.27 4.67
C ALA A 7 -13.49 -7.96 3.88
N SER A 8 -12.57 -7.70 2.96
CA SER A 8 -12.51 -6.44 2.22
C SER A 8 -13.34 -6.49 0.95
N GLY A 9 -14.45 -5.73 0.91
CA GLY A 9 -15.26 -5.59 -0.29
C GLY A 9 -14.53 -4.85 -1.43
N VAL A 10 -13.58 -3.98 -1.10
CA VAL A 10 -12.83 -3.21 -2.10
C VAL A 10 -11.69 -4.02 -2.71
N ILE A 11 -11.08 -4.92 -1.96
CA ILE A 11 -10.08 -5.86 -2.49
C ILE A 11 -10.79 -7.01 -3.20
N GLY A 12 -11.71 -7.70 -2.53
CA GLY A 12 -12.57 -8.73 -3.10
C GLY A 12 -11.80 -9.70 -4.00
N ASP A 13 -12.32 -9.94 -5.20
CA ASP A 13 -11.77 -10.82 -6.24
C ASP A 13 -10.46 -10.31 -6.89
N ARG A 14 -9.98 -9.12 -6.54
CA ARG A 14 -8.66 -8.63 -6.96
C ARG A 14 -7.50 -9.29 -6.20
N ALA A 15 -7.77 -9.90 -5.04
CA ALA A 15 -6.77 -10.68 -4.32
C ALA A 15 -6.48 -11.99 -5.05
N PHE A 16 -5.21 -12.36 -5.18
CA PHE A 16 -4.84 -13.61 -5.84
C PHE A 16 -5.19 -14.83 -4.99
N HIS A 17 -4.92 -14.77 -3.70
CA HIS A 17 -5.13 -15.89 -2.78
C HIS A 17 -5.03 -15.43 -1.32
N ARG A 18 -5.51 -16.26 -0.38
CA ARG A 18 -5.35 -16.05 1.06
C ARG A 18 -3.92 -16.36 1.54
N ASP A 19 -3.29 -17.36 0.97
CA ASP A 19 -1.93 -17.78 1.34
C ASP A 19 -0.89 -16.84 0.71
N PRO A 20 0.01 -16.25 1.51
CA PRO A 20 1.02 -15.32 1.01
C PRO A 20 2.03 -15.95 0.03
N ALA A 21 2.32 -17.25 0.16
CA ALA A 21 3.23 -17.94 -0.75
C ALA A 21 2.59 -18.14 -2.13
N VAL A 22 1.31 -18.50 -2.16
CA VAL A 22 0.54 -18.62 -3.42
C VAL A 22 0.42 -17.24 -4.07
N THR A 23 0.08 -16.20 -3.30
CA THR A 23 0.02 -14.81 -3.79
C THR A 23 1.36 -14.38 -4.40
N ALA A 24 2.48 -14.64 -3.73
CA ALA A 24 3.81 -14.30 -4.24
C ALA A 24 4.16 -15.07 -5.52
N ALA A 25 3.79 -16.35 -5.61
CA ALA A 25 4.06 -17.17 -6.79
C ALA A 25 3.27 -16.67 -8.02
N LEU A 26 1.97 -16.38 -7.85
CA LEU A 26 1.12 -15.83 -8.92
C LEU A 26 1.58 -14.43 -9.34
N ALA A 27 1.89 -13.56 -8.38
CA ALA A 27 2.43 -12.23 -8.63
C ALA A 27 3.73 -12.31 -9.44
N ARG A 28 4.65 -13.20 -9.08
CA ARG A 28 5.92 -13.40 -9.82
C ARG A 28 5.66 -13.78 -11.28
N SER A 29 4.68 -14.62 -11.55
CA SER A 29 4.32 -15.02 -12.91
C SER A 29 3.81 -13.83 -13.74
N ILE A 30 2.95 -12.98 -13.13
CA ILE A 30 2.47 -11.75 -13.77
C ILE A 30 3.63 -10.78 -14.01
N MET A 31 4.49 -10.57 -13.00
CA MET A 31 5.65 -9.70 -13.11
C MET A 31 6.59 -10.13 -14.24
N GLN A 32 6.80 -11.44 -14.42
CA GLN A 32 7.58 -12.00 -15.52
C GLN A 32 6.94 -11.68 -16.88
N GLY A 33 5.62 -11.82 -17.00
CA GLY A 33 4.90 -11.48 -18.23
C GLY A 33 4.99 -9.97 -18.55
N LEU A 34 4.85 -9.11 -17.54
CA LEU A 34 5.02 -7.66 -17.69
C LEU A 34 6.44 -7.32 -18.18
N LEU A 35 7.46 -7.92 -17.55
CA LEU A 35 8.86 -7.71 -17.94
C LEU A 35 9.12 -8.13 -19.40
N GLN A 36 8.58 -9.27 -19.85
CA GLN A 36 8.69 -9.73 -21.23
C GLN A 36 8.02 -8.77 -22.23
N ALA A 37 6.96 -8.08 -21.78
CA ALA A 37 6.29 -7.03 -22.56
C ALA A 37 6.95 -5.65 -22.47
N GLY A 38 8.11 -5.53 -21.79
CA GLY A 38 8.79 -4.25 -21.58
C GLY A 38 8.10 -3.34 -20.56
N MET A 39 7.26 -3.88 -19.69
CA MET A 39 6.50 -3.13 -18.69
C MET A 39 7.09 -3.30 -17.29
N ALA A 40 7.06 -2.23 -16.50
CA ALA A 40 7.33 -2.27 -15.07
C ALA A 40 6.11 -2.80 -14.29
N ASN A 41 6.31 -3.15 -13.03
CA ASN A 41 5.27 -3.64 -12.13
C ASN A 41 5.15 -2.76 -10.88
N CYS A 42 3.98 -2.81 -10.22
CA CYS A 42 3.75 -2.14 -8.94
C CYS A 42 2.98 -3.07 -8.00
N GLY A 43 3.56 -3.39 -6.85
CA GLY A 43 2.90 -4.16 -5.79
C GLY A 43 2.04 -3.27 -4.90
N LYS A 44 0.77 -3.64 -4.69
CA LYS A 44 -0.16 -2.87 -3.85
C LYS A 44 -1.16 -3.77 -3.12
N HIS A 45 -1.70 -3.32 -2.00
CA HIS A 45 -1.43 -2.05 -1.28
C HIS A 45 -0.64 -2.35 0.00
N PHE A 46 0.61 -1.91 0.07
CA PHE A 46 1.50 -2.20 1.21
C PHE A 46 1.01 -1.57 2.52
N PRO A 47 1.06 -2.24 3.68
CA PRO A 47 1.52 -3.61 3.92
C PRO A 47 0.50 -4.70 3.60
N GLY A 48 -0.77 -4.37 3.34
CA GLY A 48 -1.88 -5.24 2.98
C GLY A 48 -3.22 -4.64 3.41
N HIS A 49 -4.18 -4.57 2.49
CA HIS A 49 -5.51 -3.97 2.69
C HIS A 49 -6.64 -5.02 2.80
N GLY A 50 -6.35 -6.31 2.61
CA GLY A 50 -7.36 -7.37 2.50
C GLY A 50 -8.06 -7.73 3.81
N PHE A 51 -7.48 -7.41 4.97
CA PHE A 51 -8.03 -7.77 6.28
C PHE A 51 -9.16 -6.84 6.75
N VAL A 52 -9.23 -5.60 6.29
CA VAL A 52 -10.19 -4.59 6.73
C VAL A 52 -11.36 -4.47 5.78
N ALA A 53 -12.58 -4.39 6.33
CA ALA A 53 -13.81 -4.27 5.53
C ALA A 53 -14.03 -2.85 4.97
N ALA A 54 -13.57 -1.82 5.67
CA ALA A 54 -13.74 -0.44 5.26
C ALA A 54 -13.03 -0.14 3.94
N ASP A 55 -13.72 0.63 3.08
CA ASP A 55 -13.23 1.05 1.78
C ASP A 55 -12.49 2.40 1.92
N SER A 56 -11.20 2.43 1.59
CA SER A 56 -10.38 3.63 1.65
C SER A 56 -10.79 4.75 0.68
N HIS A 57 -11.67 4.46 -0.30
CA HIS A 57 -12.27 5.49 -1.14
C HIS A 57 -13.31 6.33 -0.41
N THR A 58 -13.99 5.77 0.59
CA THR A 58 -15.13 6.39 1.29
C THR A 58 -14.93 6.54 2.78
N ASP A 59 -13.95 5.84 3.38
CA ASP A 59 -13.71 5.78 4.81
C ASP A 59 -12.21 5.59 5.09
N ILE A 60 -11.81 5.60 6.36
CA ILE A 60 -10.44 5.32 6.79
C ILE A 60 -10.37 3.90 7.34
N PRO A 61 -9.78 2.95 6.60
CA PRO A 61 -9.61 1.59 7.08
C PRO A 61 -8.66 1.53 8.28
N VAL A 62 -9.04 0.79 9.32
CA VAL A 62 -8.23 0.63 10.54
C VAL A 62 -7.98 -0.84 10.82
N ASP A 63 -6.73 -1.28 10.67
CA ASP A 63 -6.29 -2.64 11.02
C ASP A 63 -5.65 -2.63 12.41
N LYS A 64 -6.34 -3.24 13.38
CA LYS A 64 -5.90 -3.31 14.79
C LYS A 64 -4.94 -4.45 15.09
N ARG A 65 -4.50 -5.22 14.09
CA ARG A 65 -3.52 -6.28 14.28
C ARG A 65 -2.16 -5.70 14.68
N GLY A 66 -1.32 -6.52 15.32
CA GLY A 66 0.04 -6.12 15.70
C GLY A 66 1.01 -6.24 14.53
N LEU A 67 2.11 -5.48 14.57
CA LEU A 67 3.17 -5.49 13.55
C LEU A 67 3.64 -6.91 13.21
N ARG A 68 3.89 -7.75 14.25
CA ARG A 68 4.37 -9.11 14.05
C ARG A 68 3.41 -9.96 13.19
N THR A 69 2.10 -9.81 13.40
CA THR A 69 1.10 -10.53 12.61
C THR A 69 1.09 -10.06 11.16
N ILE A 70 1.11 -8.74 10.94
CA ILE A 70 1.13 -8.16 9.59
C ILE A 70 2.40 -8.56 8.84
N LEU A 71 3.56 -8.53 9.49
CA LEU A 71 4.83 -8.94 8.88
C LEU A 71 4.89 -10.44 8.58
N ALA A 72 4.25 -11.28 9.39
CA ALA A 72 4.23 -12.73 9.20
C ALA A 72 3.20 -13.21 8.19
N ASP A 73 2.33 -12.35 7.68
CA ASP A 73 1.25 -12.68 6.77
C ASP A 73 1.20 -11.69 5.58
N ASP A 74 0.56 -10.54 5.74
CA ASP A 74 0.28 -9.59 4.66
C ASP A 74 1.55 -9.02 3.98
N ALA A 75 2.59 -8.74 4.75
CA ALA A 75 3.83 -8.17 4.23
C ALA A 75 4.81 -9.21 3.65
N MET A 76 4.56 -10.51 3.83
CA MET A 76 5.43 -11.57 3.32
C MET A 76 5.62 -11.54 1.80
N PRO A 77 4.59 -11.34 0.96
CA PRO A 77 4.78 -11.20 -0.48
C PRO A 77 5.75 -10.07 -0.86
N TYR A 78 5.71 -8.95 -0.13
CA TYR A 78 6.65 -7.83 -0.37
C TYR A 78 8.08 -8.18 0.01
N ALA A 79 8.29 -8.90 1.13
CA ALA A 79 9.60 -9.39 1.53
C ALA A 79 10.21 -10.32 0.47
N TRP A 80 9.44 -11.31 0.00
CA TRP A 80 9.91 -12.29 -0.98
C TRP A 80 10.10 -11.72 -2.39
N LEU A 81 9.40 -10.64 -2.73
CA LEU A 81 9.43 -10.01 -4.05
C LEU A 81 10.23 -8.69 -4.07
N SER A 82 10.83 -8.27 -2.95
CA SER A 82 11.49 -6.96 -2.80
C SER A 82 12.48 -6.63 -3.91
N ASN A 83 13.24 -7.62 -4.39
CA ASN A 83 14.23 -7.46 -5.47
C ASN A 83 13.63 -7.55 -6.89
N SER A 84 12.35 -7.90 -7.01
CA SER A 84 11.65 -8.05 -8.29
C SER A 84 10.58 -6.99 -8.52
N LEU A 85 10.11 -6.36 -7.45
CA LEU A 85 9.17 -5.24 -7.52
C LEU A 85 9.90 -3.98 -8.00
N THR A 86 9.38 -3.37 -9.07
CA THR A 86 9.87 -2.08 -9.57
C THR A 86 9.33 -0.94 -8.72
N ALA A 87 8.05 -1.04 -8.32
CA ALA A 87 7.41 -0.06 -7.49
C ALA A 87 6.51 -0.71 -6.43
N VAL A 88 6.21 0.04 -5.38
CA VAL A 88 5.24 -0.31 -4.32
C VAL A 88 4.32 0.88 -4.08
N MET A 89 3.04 0.60 -3.89
CA MET A 89 2.03 1.57 -3.50
C MET A 89 1.50 1.22 -2.11
N PRO A 90 1.70 2.08 -1.09
CA PRO A 90 1.16 1.86 0.25
C PRO A 90 -0.35 2.13 0.32
N ALA A 91 -1.01 1.45 1.25
CA ALA A 91 -2.43 1.63 1.52
C ALA A 91 -2.73 2.94 2.27
N HIS A 92 -3.87 3.57 1.97
CA HIS A 92 -4.47 4.58 2.84
C HIS A 92 -5.26 3.91 3.98
N ALA A 93 -4.54 3.11 4.77
CA ALA A 93 -5.07 2.40 5.94
C ALA A 93 -4.20 2.67 7.16
N VAL A 94 -4.82 2.79 8.34
CA VAL A 94 -4.16 3.03 9.62
C VAL A 94 -3.93 1.71 10.34
N TYR A 95 -2.74 1.52 10.88
CA TYR A 95 -2.32 0.37 11.68
C TYR A 95 -1.89 0.85 13.07
N PRO A 96 -2.82 1.15 13.99
CA PRO A 96 -2.57 1.96 15.18
C PRO A 96 -1.59 1.32 16.18
N LYS A 97 -1.34 0.01 16.09
CA LYS A 97 -0.26 -0.64 16.87
C LYS A 97 1.13 -0.43 16.28
N VAL A 98 1.23 0.22 15.11
CA VAL A 98 2.49 0.54 14.45
C VAL A 98 2.67 2.03 14.32
N ASP A 99 1.70 2.73 13.73
CA ASP A 99 1.68 4.17 13.56
C ASP A 99 0.20 4.64 13.52
N ASP A 100 -0.07 5.84 14.00
CA ASP A 100 -1.40 6.47 14.01
C ASP A 100 -1.77 7.10 12.65
N ARG A 101 -0.82 7.10 11.70
CA ARG A 101 -1.00 7.61 10.35
C ARG A 101 -1.26 6.46 9.36
N PRO A 102 -2.00 6.72 8.27
CA PRO A 102 -2.06 5.78 7.15
C PRO A 102 -0.67 5.38 6.66
N ALA A 103 -0.51 4.14 6.18
CA ALA A 103 0.82 3.63 5.81
C ALA A 103 1.55 4.51 4.79
N GLY A 104 0.82 5.13 3.83
CA GLY A 104 1.40 6.05 2.85
C GLY A 104 1.92 7.37 3.43
N PHE A 105 1.57 7.70 4.68
CA PHE A 105 2.03 8.91 5.38
C PHE A 105 2.93 8.60 6.58
N SER A 106 3.38 7.36 6.71
CA SER A 106 4.19 6.86 7.83
C SER A 106 5.62 6.55 7.41
N ALA A 107 6.58 7.35 7.88
CA ALA A 107 8.00 7.05 7.70
C ALA A 107 8.39 5.72 8.38
N ARG A 108 7.68 5.30 9.43
CA ARG A 108 7.89 4.01 10.06
C ARG A 108 7.56 2.86 9.10
N TRP A 109 6.45 2.95 8.35
CA TRP A 109 6.10 1.96 7.35
C TRP A 109 7.02 2.01 6.13
N LEU A 110 7.27 3.19 5.57
CA LEU A 110 7.98 3.31 4.30
C LEU A 110 9.50 3.22 4.46
N GLN A 111 10.09 3.98 5.37
CA GLN A 111 11.55 3.97 5.56
C GLN A 111 12.00 2.85 6.50
N GLY A 112 11.33 2.69 7.66
CA GLY A 112 11.74 1.70 8.66
C GLY A 112 11.47 0.27 8.23
N ILE A 113 10.25 -0.01 7.77
CA ILE A 113 9.82 -1.38 7.47
C ILE A 113 10.06 -1.73 6.00
N LEU A 114 9.44 -1.04 5.05
CA LEU A 114 9.53 -1.39 3.63
C LEU A 114 10.98 -1.33 3.12
N ARG A 115 11.66 -0.19 3.31
CA ARG A 115 13.04 -0.04 2.86
C ARG A 115 14.04 -0.69 3.81
N GLY A 116 13.95 -0.42 5.12
CA GLY A 116 14.94 -0.88 6.10
C GLY A 116 14.84 -2.38 6.42
N GLN A 117 13.65 -2.89 6.74
CA GLN A 117 13.48 -4.28 7.18
C GLN A 117 13.25 -5.25 6.02
N LEU A 118 12.42 -4.88 5.03
CA LEU A 118 12.11 -5.74 3.89
C LEU A 118 13.07 -5.56 2.71
N GLY A 119 13.95 -4.55 2.76
CA GLY A 119 15.02 -4.34 1.79
C GLY A 119 14.58 -3.78 0.43
N PHE A 120 13.36 -3.22 0.32
CA PHE A 120 12.87 -2.69 -0.95
C PHE A 120 13.64 -1.43 -1.38
N GLN A 121 14.13 -1.41 -2.63
CA GLN A 121 14.93 -0.32 -3.19
C GLN A 121 14.27 0.38 -4.40
N GLY A 122 13.10 -0.08 -4.83
CA GLY A 122 12.38 0.51 -5.97
C GLY A 122 11.62 1.79 -5.61
N ALA A 123 10.80 2.27 -6.53
CA ALA A 123 10.00 3.48 -6.35
C ALA A 123 8.79 3.24 -5.42
N VAL A 124 8.49 4.21 -4.58
CA VAL A 124 7.26 4.23 -3.77
C VAL A 124 6.32 5.29 -4.30
N PHE A 125 5.17 4.86 -4.82
CA PHE A 125 4.09 5.75 -5.25
C PHE A 125 3.06 5.89 -4.13
N SER A 126 2.58 7.09 -3.85
CA SER A 126 1.38 7.18 -3.00
C SER A 126 0.20 6.48 -3.69
N ASP A 127 -0.78 6.01 -2.94
CA ASP A 127 -2.11 5.79 -3.49
C ASP A 127 -2.78 7.15 -3.78
N ASP A 128 -3.93 7.13 -4.44
CA ASP A 128 -4.60 8.35 -4.89
C ASP A 128 -4.95 9.28 -3.71
N LEU A 129 -4.37 10.46 -3.72
CA LEU A 129 -4.58 11.48 -2.68
C LEU A 129 -5.98 12.14 -2.76
N SER A 130 -6.80 11.83 -3.75
CA SER A 130 -8.20 12.25 -3.79
C SER A 130 -9.11 11.38 -2.93
N MET A 131 -8.66 10.19 -2.51
CA MET A 131 -9.44 9.24 -1.71
C MET A 131 -9.68 9.75 -0.28
N ALA A 132 -10.80 9.34 0.33
CA ALA A 132 -11.15 9.73 1.70
C ALA A 132 -10.07 9.34 2.71
N GLY A 133 -9.47 8.15 2.57
CA GLY A 133 -8.35 7.68 3.40
C GLY A 133 -7.08 8.52 3.35
N ALA A 134 -6.96 9.44 2.36
CA ALA A 134 -5.86 10.40 2.25
C ALA A 134 -6.21 11.81 2.80
N ARG A 135 -7.50 12.05 3.10
CA ARG A 135 -8.01 13.37 3.50
C ARG A 135 -7.94 13.63 5.00
N GLU A 136 -7.48 12.65 5.78
CA GLU A 136 -7.29 12.80 7.21
C GLU A 136 -5.96 12.15 7.62
N ILE A 137 -5.14 12.89 8.37
CA ILE A 137 -3.85 12.43 8.88
C ILE A 137 -3.77 12.76 10.37
N GLY A 138 -3.63 11.73 11.22
CA GLY A 138 -3.57 11.91 12.67
C GLY A 138 -4.81 12.60 13.26
N GLY A 139 -6.01 12.27 12.75
CA GLY A 139 -7.29 12.84 13.20
C GLY A 139 -7.56 14.28 12.71
N LYS A 140 -6.78 14.78 11.74
CA LYS A 140 -6.94 16.13 11.18
C LYS A 140 -7.21 16.06 9.68
N ALA A 141 -8.26 16.77 9.24
CA ALA A 141 -8.54 16.93 7.82
C ALA A 141 -7.40 17.69 7.12
N VAL A 142 -7.02 17.21 5.94
CA VAL A 142 -5.95 17.81 5.12
C VAL A 142 -6.41 17.99 3.68
N ASP A 143 -5.87 19.01 3.01
CA ASP A 143 -6.02 19.18 1.57
C ASP A 143 -5.00 18.32 0.79
N ALA A 144 -5.16 18.26 -0.53
CA ALA A 144 -4.31 17.45 -1.40
C ALA A 144 -2.83 17.89 -1.36
N THR A 145 -2.56 19.19 -1.24
CA THR A 145 -1.19 19.73 -1.15
C THR A 145 -0.53 19.27 0.13
N THR A 146 -1.22 19.39 1.26
CA THR A 146 -0.74 18.91 2.57
C THR A 146 -0.54 17.39 2.56
N ALA A 147 -1.48 16.63 1.98
CA ALA A 147 -1.34 15.18 1.84
C ALA A 147 -0.10 14.81 0.99
N ALA A 148 0.14 15.52 -0.12
CA ALA A 148 1.33 15.30 -0.96
C ALA A 148 2.63 15.56 -0.18
N ILE A 149 2.71 16.64 0.58
CA ILE A 149 3.87 16.95 1.44
C ILE A 149 4.09 15.85 2.47
N HIS A 150 3.02 15.35 3.11
CA HIS A 150 3.12 14.27 4.07
C HIS A 150 3.59 12.96 3.44
N ALA A 151 3.08 12.59 2.25
CA ALA A 151 3.49 11.39 1.54
C ALA A 151 4.98 11.44 1.14
N LEU A 152 5.44 12.54 0.56
CA LEU A 152 6.84 12.74 0.18
C LEU A 152 7.76 12.71 1.42
N ASN A 153 7.39 13.40 2.50
CA ASN A 153 8.17 13.39 3.74
C ASN A 153 8.20 12.03 4.43
N ALA A 154 7.16 11.20 4.24
CA ALA A 154 7.14 9.83 4.74
C ALA A 154 8.04 8.88 3.93
N GLY A 155 8.37 9.23 2.69
CA GLY A 155 9.26 8.45 1.84
C GLY A 155 8.66 7.93 0.55
N CYS A 156 7.53 8.47 0.09
CA CYS A 156 7.08 8.31 -1.28
C CYS A 156 8.02 9.08 -2.22
N ASP A 157 8.33 8.49 -3.37
CA ASP A 157 9.11 9.13 -4.43
C ASP A 157 8.20 9.91 -5.38
N LEU A 158 6.96 9.48 -5.53
CA LEU A 158 5.94 10.07 -6.38
C LEU A 158 4.59 10.08 -5.68
N VAL A 159 3.75 11.05 -5.99
CA VAL A 159 2.37 11.16 -5.49
C VAL A 159 1.37 11.12 -6.64
N LEU A 160 0.23 10.47 -6.40
CA LEU A 160 -0.89 10.39 -7.33
C LEU A 160 -2.02 11.30 -6.85
N LEU A 161 -2.54 12.10 -7.76
CA LEU A 161 -3.75 12.90 -7.54
C LEU A 161 -4.68 12.67 -8.73
N CYS A 162 -5.65 11.78 -8.55
CA CYS A 162 -6.66 11.46 -9.54
C CYS A 162 -7.88 12.40 -9.42
N ASN A 163 -8.78 12.34 -10.40
CA ASN A 163 -10.07 13.08 -10.41
C ASN A 163 -9.92 14.61 -10.30
N GLN A 164 -8.76 15.15 -10.64
CA GLN A 164 -8.51 16.59 -10.76
C GLN A 164 -8.50 16.93 -12.25
N CYS A 165 -9.67 16.95 -12.87
CA CYS A 165 -9.81 17.37 -14.26
C CYS A 165 -10.13 18.88 -14.32
N VAL A 166 -9.31 19.72 -13.71
CA VAL A 166 -9.33 21.15 -14.02
C VAL A 166 -8.26 21.36 -15.09
N VAL A 167 -8.69 21.28 -16.34
CA VAL A 167 -7.95 21.79 -17.48
C VAL A 167 -8.45 23.22 -17.64
N ASP A 168 -7.74 24.19 -17.07
CA ASP A 168 -7.88 25.60 -17.42
C ASP A 168 -7.14 25.87 -18.73
#